data_78a98945a1f8254620689d5991c2edf3
#
_entry.id   78a98945a1f8254620689d5991c2edf3
#
_cell.length_a   1.000
_cell.length_b   1.000
_cell.length_c   1.000
_cell.angle_alpha   90.00
_cell.angle_beta   90.00
_cell.angle_gamma   90.00
#
_symmetry.space_group_name_H-M   'P 1'
#
loop_
_entity.id
_entity.type
_entity.pdbx_description
1 polymer ?
#
loop_
_entity_poly.entity_id
_entity_poly.type
_entity_poly.pdbx_seq_one_letter_code
_entity_poly.pdbx_strand_id
1 'polypeptide(L)'
;SDTGFFDARLFGLLGSPLGSFGEGGIIQPLDPATLPNLNTENSLQQAQKRTALLANFTFDVTDKMSIYGDLTWSTSEVPGTMGPPAIGWPSSQTPFSIDGNPFIDSSIKPTLGRVLGTRYEPISQEQQQTIQTLLANNNFFGLSGAISGIAASIGPSVSQELNRCFLGRPSDFSYYAGNLASGGFPVLIQDENQNCIGDIGSAGYYEYNIPGWLGRWMSEMDNTSWTSDYEVMQIEFGVEGSFSDSWGYDFYVQRGEVSSDVIVTPLINNVKLQRALMVREGVPGSGVAECIPSTIDDSPCVPMNIFGAGNVSSEAVAYISEDGTQNTSNTQTVIFGTISGNTMGWFEMPFDAGPVGAAFGFEYLKNKTKGTRNSIMEPGAFSGWHNVPGVVNAQIDSTSFFSELLVPLASGLPGIDFLELELGFRVSDHSKTGNSTSYKTAISYFPTEDLQIRASFNEAFRSPSMAELFVPIVYRDGVNDPCARYFWRPALASQSTCEATGVPPANFDTPSIAVFDVDRNFGGNPDLAEETAGTFSTGFVWTPYDIDGLSISVDYFDIEIENFIDFNPYRYRMPGTVGF
;
A
#
# COMPACT_ATOMS: atom_id res chain seq x y z
N SER A 1 -9.42 9.07 -23.28
CA SER A 1 -9.91 9.01 -24.67
C SER A 1 -10.16 7.57 -25.06
N ASP A 2 -11.35 7.28 -25.57
CA ASP A 2 -11.76 5.94 -26.04
C ASP A 2 -11.02 5.52 -27.31
N THR A 3 -10.31 6.45 -27.94
CA THR A 3 -9.53 6.21 -29.16
C THR A 3 -8.09 5.80 -28.88
N GLY A 4 -7.68 5.74 -27.60
CA GLY A 4 -6.28 5.63 -27.23
C GLY A 4 -5.51 6.94 -27.42
N PHE A 5 -4.51 7.17 -26.60
CA PHE A 5 -3.62 8.31 -26.72
C PHE A 5 -2.16 7.92 -26.45
N PHE A 6 -1.24 8.67 -27.02
CA PHE A 6 0.19 8.47 -26.85
C PHE A 6 0.93 9.82 -26.92
N ASP A 7 2.17 9.88 -26.43
CA ASP A 7 2.96 11.09 -26.50
C ASP A 7 3.55 11.28 -27.92
N ALA A 8 2.89 12.11 -28.69
CA ALA A 8 3.28 12.38 -30.07
C ALA A 8 4.60 13.18 -30.22
N ARG A 9 5.11 13.77 -29.14
CA ARG A 9 6.41 14.50 -29.18
C ARG A 9 7.58 13.56 -29.41
N LEU A 10 7.47 12.33 -28.92
CA LEU A 10 8.48 11.30 -29.14
C LEU A 10 8.62 10.96 -30.62
N PHE A 11 7.61 11.26 -31.43
CA PHE A 11 7.54 10.87 -32.81
C PHE A 11 7.72 12.05 -33.77
N GLY A 12 7.68 13.30 -33.30
CA GLY A 12 7.74 14.48 -34.15
C GLY A 12 6.60 14.52 -35.20
N LEU A 13 5.53 13.76 -34.99
CA LEU A 13 4.51 13.47 -35.99
C LEU A 13 3.43 14.55 -36.10
N LEU A 14 3.17 15.23 -34.98
CA LEU A 14 2.01 16.08 -34.93
C LEU A 14 2.35 17.37 -34.19
N GLY A 15 2.66 18.40 -34.45
CA GLY A 15 2.87 19.64 -33.69
C GLY A 15 2.15 19.76 -32.32
N SER A 16 1.56 18.66 -31.85
CA SER A 16 0.85 18.45 -30.58
C SER A 16 1.63 17.52 -29.69
N PRO A 17 1.67 17.75 -28.37
CA PRO A 17 2.34 16.84 -27.42
C PRO A 17 1.65 15.48 -27.26
N LEU A 18 0.39 15.37 -27.61
CA LEU A 18 -0.40 14.14 -27.48
C LEU A 18 -1.08 13.80 -28.80
N GLY A 19 -1.01 12.53 -29.17
CA GLY A 19 -1.70 11.97 -30.31
C GLY A 19 -2.76 10.93 -29.88
N SER A 20 -3.68 10.63 -30.78
CA SER A 20 -4.65 9.57 -30.62
C SER A 20 -4.81 8.76 -31.91
N PHE A 21 -5.35 7.55 -31.78
CA PHE A 21 -5.74 6.75 -32.93
C PHE A 21 -7.21 7.01 -33.27
N GLY A 22 -7.47 7.49 -34.47
CA GLY A 22 -8.82 7.60 -35.02
C GLY A 22 -9.33 6.27 -35.61
N GLU A 23 -10.47 6.35 -36.28
CA GLU A 23 -11.06 5.22 -36.99
C GLU A 23 -10.09 4.65 -38.04
N GLY A 24 -10.00 3.31 -38.13
CA GLY A 24 -9.03 2.64 -39.01
C GLY A 24 -7.57 2.76 -38.56
N GLY A 25 -7.31 3.16 -37.31
CA GLY A 25 -5.96 3.27 -36.76
C GLY A 25 -5.16 4.47 -37.27
N ILE A 26 -5.81 5.47 -37.83
CA ILE A 26 -5.17 6.69 -38.34
C ILE A 26 -4.71 7.55 -37.16
N ILE A 27 -3.45 8.05 -37.23
CA ILE A 27 -2.90 8.95 -36.20
C ILE A 27 -3.46 10.37 -36.39
N GLN A 28 -3.97 10.95 -35.31
CA GLN A 28 -4.52 12.29 -35.27
C GLN A 28 -4.13 13.02 -33.97
N PRO A 29 -4.16 14.36 -33.91
CA PRO A 29 -4.02 15.09 -32.66
C PRO A 29 -5.09 14.65 -31.66
N LEU A 30 -4.71 14.51 -30.39
CA LEU A 30 -5.68 14.26 -29.33
C LEU A 30 -6.54 15.52 -29.15
N ASP A 31 -7.85 15.39 -29.32
CA ASP A 31 -8.80 16.42 -28.92
C ASP A 31 -9.08 16.32 -27.42
N PRO A 32 -8.68 17.30 -26.61
CA PRO A 32 -8.94 17.29 -25.17
C PRO A 32 -10.44 17.19 -24.82
N ALA A 33 -11.33 17.63 -25.71
CA ALA A 33 -12.76 17.54 -25.51
C ALA A 33 -13.29 16.08 -25.56
N THR A 34 -12.51 15.16 -26.14
CA THR A 34 -12.85 13.74 -26.21
C THR A 34 -12.37 12.95 -24.97
N LEU A 35 -11.66 13.60 -24.05
CA LEU A 35 -11.24 12.95 -22.82
C LEU A 35 -12.46 12.76 -21.90
N PRO A 36 -12.72 11.55 -21.41
CA PRO A 36 -13.82 11.31 -20.51
C PRO A 36 -13.60 12.08 -19.19
N ASN A 37 -14.68 12.67 -18.68
CA ASN A 37 -14.66 13.23 -17.34
C ASN A 37 -14.89 12.10 -16.33
N LEU A 38 -13.83 11.47 -15.88
CA LEU A 38 -13.88 10.33 -14.96
C LEU A 38 -14.53 10.66 -13.61
N ASN A 39 -14.55 11.94 -13.23
CA ASN A 39 -15.15 12.35 -11.96
C ASN A 39 -16.68 12.21 -11.97
N THR A 40 -17.31 12.12 -13.13
CA THR A 40 -18.77 11.91 -13.22
C THR A 40 -19.18 10.48 -12.92
N GLU A 41 -18.26 9.53 -13.06
CA GLU A 41 -18.50 8.09 -12.88
C GLU A 41 -18.07 7.59 -11.49
N ASN A 42 -17.31 8.38 -10.75
CA ASN A 42 -16.83 8.01 -9.43
C ASN A 42 -17.89 8.26 -8.35
N SER A 43 -18.06 7.30 -7.46
CA SER A 43 -18.88 7.48 -6.25
C SER A 43 -18.23 8.51 -5.34
N LEU A 44 -18.87 9.68 -5.17
CA LEU A 44 -18.40 10.71 -4.22
C LEU A 44 -18.62 10.27 -2.78
N GLN A 45 -19.70 9.55 -2.53
CA GLN A 45 -20.03 8.94 -1.26
C GLN A 45 -20.57 7.54 -1.52
N GLN A 46 -19.97 6.57 -0.86
CA GLN A 46 -20.40 5.19 -0.97
C GLN A 46 -21.67 4.97 -0.17
N ALA A 47 -22.60 4.20 -0.74
CA ALA A 47 -23.72 3.68 0.02
C ALA A 47 -23.20 2.68 1.06
N GLN A 48 -23.87 2.62 2.21
CA GLN A 48 -23.55 1.64 3.23
C GLN A 48 -24.85 1.01 3.75
N LYS A 49 -24.91 -0.31 3.72
CA LYS A 49 -25.95 -1.07 4.37
C LYS A 49 -25.35 -1.78 5.57
N ARG A 50 -25.86 -1.48 6.76
CA ARG A 50 -25.35 -2.05 8.01
C ARG A 50 -26.45 -2.70 8.81
N THR A 51 -26.17 -3.88 9.35
CA THR A 51 -26.97 -4.56 10.35
C THR A 51 -26.11 -4.77 11.58
N ALA A 52 -26.63 -4.50 12.77
CA ALA A 52 -25.91 -4.72 14.02
C ALA A 52 -26.81 -5.36 15.07
N LEU A 53 -26.22 -6.25 15.85
CA LEU A 53 -26.80 -6.86 17.03
C LEU A 53 -25.84 -6.63 18.20
N LEU A 54 -26.36 -6.10 19.28
CA LEU A 54 -25.67 -5.92 20.54
C LEU A 54 -26.46 -6.64 21.62
N ALA A 55 -25.80 -7.45 22.42
CA ALA A 55 -26.41 -8.10 23.56
C ALA A 55 -25.42 -8.08 24.73
N ASN A 56 -25.91 -7.78 25.90
CA ASN A 56 -25.14 -7.85 27.13
C ASN A 56 -25.98 -8.51 28.24
N PHE A 57 -25.32 -9.11 29.19
CA PHE A 57 -25.96 -9.61 30.40
C PHE A 57 -25.01 -9.44 31.58
N THR A 58 -25.58 -9.27 32.75
CA THR A 58 -24.91 -9.36 34.04
C THR A 58 -25.80 -10.20 34.95
N PHE A 59 -25.18 -11.15 35.68
CA PHE A 59 -25.88 -12.02 36.58
C PHE A 59 -25.13 -12.09 37.91
N ASP A 60 -25.80 -11.66 38.98
CA ASP A 60 -25.25 -11.73 40.33
C ASP A 60 -25.34 -13.16 40.86
N VAL A 61 -24.19 -13.82 40.96
CA VAL A 61 -24.08 -15.18 41.51
C VAL A 61 -24.18 -15.15 43.01
N THR A 62 -23.61 -14.13 43.63
CA THR A 62 -23.69 -13.79 45.04
C THR A 62 -23.69 -12.29 45.23
N ASP A 63 -23.93 -11.79 46.48
CA ASP A 63 -23.82 -10.36 46.79
C ASP A 63 -22.43 -9.76 46.50
N LYS A 64 -21.42 -10.62 46.25
CA LYS A 64 -20.01 -10.23 46.05
C LYS A 64 -19.39 -10.72 44.73
N MET A 65 -20.16 -11.34 43.85
CA MET A 65 -19.65 -11.90 42.59
C MET A 65 -20.74 -11.85 41.53
N SER A 66 -20.42 -11.25 40.43
CA SER A 66 -21.24 -11.20 39.22
C SER A 66 -20.48 -11.81 38.05
N ILE A 67 -21.20 -12.46 37.15
CA ILE A 67 -20.71 -12.85 35.84
C ILE A 67 -21.35 -11.94 34.80
N TYR A 68 -20.61 -11.60 33.80
CA TYR A 68 -21.10 -10.75 32.71
C TYR A 68 -20.67 -11.27 31.35
N GLY A 69 -21.35 -10.82 30.31
CA GLY A 69 -20.94 -11.13 28.96
C GLY A 69 -21.53 -10.12 27.97
N ASP A 70 -20.74 -9.87 26.93
CA ASP A 70 -21.05 -8.96 25.86
C ASP A 70 -20.90 -9.66 24.51
N LEU A 71 -21.86 -9.43 23.64
CA LEU A 71 -21.84 -9.85 22.25
C LEU A 71 -22.08 -8.64 21.36
N THR A 72 -21.15 -8.38 20.46
CA THR A 72 -21.31 -7.46 19.34
C THR A 72 -21.20 -8.23 18.06
N TRP A 73 -22.16 -8.10 17.18
CA TRP A 73 -22.13 -8.61 15.83
C TRP A 73 -22.65 -7.54 14.86
N SER A 74 -21.95 -7.34 13.76
CA SER A 74 -22.44 -6.48 12.70
C SER A 74 -21.93 -6.90 11.33
N THR A 75 -22.75 -6.66 10.32
CA THR A 75 -22.37 -6.75 8.90
C THR A 75 -22.49 -5.39 8.25
N SER A 76 -21.64 -5.12 7.28
CA SER A 76 -21.67 -3.88 6.50
C SER A 76 -21.27 -4.17 5.07
N GLU A 77 -22.16 -3.84 4.13
CA GLU A 77 -21.94 -3.90 2.69
C GLU A 77 -21.68 -2.48 2.18
N VAL A 78 -20.55 -2.30 1.48
CA VAL A 78 -20.10 -1.00 0.97
C VAL A 78 -19.75 -1.13 -0.50
N PRO A 79 -20.72 -0.92 -1.42
CA PRO A 79 -20.45 -0.87 -2.85
C PRO A 79 -19.85 0.47 -3.25
N GLY A 80 -18.97 0.44 -4.25
CA GLY A 80 -18.41 1.63 -4.88
C GLY A 80 -18.22 1.42 -6.37
N THR A 81 -18.18 2.50 -7.13
CA THR A 81 -17.93 2.50 -8.56
C THR A 81 -16.93 3.58 -8.94
N MET A 82 -16.18 3.30 -9.97
CA MET A 82 -15.35 4.25 -10.68
C MET A 82 -15.58 4.07 -12.18
N GLY A 83 -15.04 4.97 -12.98
CA GLY A 83 -15.17 4.88 -14.43
C GLY A 83 -14.69 3.55 -15.01
N PRO A 84 -14.84 3.38 -16.33
CA PRO A 84 -14.44 2.15 -17.00
C PRO A 84 -12.94 1.90 -16.79
N PRO A 85 -12.49 0.63 -16.78
CA PRO A 85 -11.08 0.32 -16.61
C PRO A 85 -10.26 0.89 -17.76
N ALA A 86 -8.97 1.12 -17.51
CA ALA A 86 -8.04 1.64 -18.50
C ALA A 86 -6.94 0.63 -18.82
N ILE A 87 -6.43 0.67 -20.05
CA ILE A 87 -5.20 0.00 -20.44
C ILE A 87 -4.06 1.02 -20.58
N GLY A 88 -2.84 0.63 -20.24
CA GLY A 88 -1.65 1.46 -20.42
C GLY A 88 -1.54 2.68 -19.51
N TRP A 89 -2.11 2.69 -18.33
CA TRP A 89 -2.03 3.78 -17.37
C TRP A 89 -1.47 3.35 -16.02
N PRO A 90 -0.65 4.19 -15.39
CA PRO A 90 0.35 5.13 -15.90
C PRO A 90 1.69 4.44 -16.22
N SER A 91 1.92 3.22 -15.81
CA SER A 91 3.20 2.51 -15.83
C SER A 91 3.20 1.23 -16.66
N SER A 92 2.05 0.68 -17.02
CA SER A 92 1.98 -0.50 -17.88
C SER A 92 1.95 -0.10 -19.34
N GLN A 93 3.02 -0.39 -20.06
CA GLN A 93 3.00 -0.30 -21.51
C GLN A 93 2.14 -1.41 -22.07
N THR A 94 1.26 -1.05 -23.00
CA THR A 94 0.41 -2.01 -23.67
C THR A 94 1.02 -2.31 -25.04
N PRO A 95 1.75 -3.42 -25.18
CA PRO A 95 2.34 -3.82 -26.44
C PRO A 95 1.26 -4.27 -27.42
N PHE A 96 1.46 -4.01 -28.69
CA PHE A 96 0.63 -4.52 -29.78
C PHE A 96 1.46 -4.75 -31.03
N SER A 97 0.99 -5.68 -31.89
CA SER A 97 1.64 -5.93 -33.17
C SER A 97 1.37 -4.80 -34.17
N ILE A 98 2.35 -4.46 -34.99
CA ILE A 98 2.20 -3.44 -36.06
C ILE A 98 2.12 -4.15 -37.43
N ASP A 99 3.14 -4.94 -37.76
CA ASP A 99 3.15 -5.66 -39.02
C ASP A 99 2.16 -6.82 -39.03
N GLY A 100 1.49 -6.99 -40.15
CA GLY A 100 0.43 -7.97 -40.25
C GLY A 100 -0.84 -7.65 -39.47
N ASN A 101 -0.85 -6.60 -38.64
CA ASN A 101 -2.04 -6.20 -37.89
C ASN A 101 -3.10 -5.58 -38.83
N PRO A 102 -4.27 -6.23 -39.02
CA PRO A 102 -5.28 -5.72 -39.92
C PRO A 102 -6.05 -4.51 -39.38
N PHE A 103 -5.93 -4.23 -38.09
CA PHE A 103 -6.60 -3.09 -37.44
C PHE A 103 -5.89 -1.75 -37.62
N ILE A 104 -4.66 -1.77 -38.12
CA ILE A 104 -3.84 -0.58 -38.35
C ILE A 104 -3.79 -0.27 -39.84
N ASP A 105 -4.10 0.99 -40.21
CA ASP A 105 -4.02 1.43 -41.59
C ASP A 105 -2.60 1.23 -42.15
N SER A 106 -2.53 0.69 -43.36
CA SER A 106 -1.26 0.35 -44.02
C SER A 106 -0.38 1.55 -44.26
N SER A 107 -0.95 2.76 -44.40
CA SER A 107 -0.21 4.01 -44.65
C SER A 107 0.59 4.47 -43.45
N ILE A 108 0.17 4.12 -42.23
CA ILE A 108 0.86 4.54 -41.00
C ILE A 108 1.85 3.52 -40.47
N LYS A 109 1.71 2.24 -40.84
CA LYS A 109 2.62 1.16 -40.41
C LYS A 109 4.11 1.50 -40.64
N PRO A 110 4.52 1.99 -41.84
CA PRO A 110 5.93 2.36 -42.07
C PRO A 110 6.39 3.51 -41.19
N THR A 111 5.48 4.40 -40.80
CA THR A 111 5.78 5.53 -39.92
C THR A 111 5.97 5.08 -38.49
N LEU A 112 5.06 4.25 -37.97
CA LEU A 112 5.20 3.63 -36.67
C LEU A 112 6.49 2.80 -36.61
N GLY A 113 6.76 1.97 -37.61
CA GLY A 113 7.98 1.18 -37.68
C GLY A 113 9.26 2.00 -37.72
N ARG A 114 9.32 3.11 -38.46
CA ARG A 114 10.50 3.98 -38.49
C ARG A 114 10.77 4.70 -37.17
N VAL A 115 9.73 5.07 -36.49
CA VAL A 115 9.83 5.77 -35.20
C VAL A 115 10.30 4.81 -34.11
N LEU A 116 9.93 3.56 -34.20
CA LEU A 116 10.32 2.52 -33.23
C LEU A 116 11.68 1.87 -33.57
N GLY A 117 12.32 2.29 -34.65
CA GLY A 117 13.67 1.91 -35.03
C GLY A 117 13.79 0.50 -35.59
N THR A 118 13.46 0.33 -36.84
CA THR A 118 13.20 -0.93 -37.53
C THR A 118 14.40 -1.57 -38.23
N ARG A 119 15.61 -1.40 -37.82
CA ARG A 119 16.74 -2.18 -38.37
C ARG A 119 17.34 -3.07 -37.32
N TYR A 120 17.38 -4.33 -37.65
CA TYR A 120 17.89 -5.43 -36.84
C TYR A 120 19.31 -5.81 -37.17
N GLU A 121 20.06 -6.03 -36.09
CA GLU A 121 21.11 -7.03 -36.11
C GLU A 121 20.82 -8.03 -34.99
N PRO A 122 20.85 -9.35 -35.26
CA PRO A 122 20.51 -10.35 -34.25
C PRO A 122 21.51 -10.31 -33.09
N ILE A 123 21.00 -10.53 -31.86
CA ILE A 123 21.82 -10.65 -30.66
C ILE A 123 22.73 -11.87 -30.86
N SER A 124 24.03 -11.75 -30.54
CA SER A 124 24.94 -12.87 -30.61
C SER A 124 24.57 -13.97 -29.61
N GLN A 125 24.95 -15.22 -29.91
CA GLN A 125 24.74 -16.34 -28.97
C GLN A 125 25.35 -16.08 -27.58
N GLU A 126 26.47 -15.38 -27.51
CA GLU A 126 27.15 -15.02 -26.26
C GLU A 126 26.30 -14.04 -25.43
N GLN A 127 25.64 -13.08 -26.09
CA GLN A 127 24.72 -12.12 -25.44
C GLN A 127 23.45 -12.80 -24.95
N GLN A 128 22.88 -13.71 -25.74
CA GLN A 128 21.75 -14.55 -25.33
C GLN A 128 22.08 -15.38 -24.09
N GLN A 129 23.26 -16.02 -24.07
CA GLN A 129 23.73 -16.80 -22.92
C GLN A 129 23.93 -15.93 -21.67
N THR A 130 24.44 -14.71 -21.83
CA THR A 130 24.61 -13.76 -20.74
C THR A 130 23.27 -13.39 -20.15
N ILE A 131 22.28 -13.06 -20.97
CA ILE A 131 20.92 -12.73 -20.54
C ILE A 131 20.27 -13.93 -19.82
N GLN A 132 20.36 -15.13 -20.41
CA GLN A 132 19.81 -16.34 -19.79
C GLN A 132 20.48 -16.66 -18.45
N THR A 133 21.79 -16.44 -18.33
CA THR A 133 22.52 -16.65 -17.07
C THR A 133 22.09 -15.66 -15.99
N LEU A 134 21.89 -14.40 -16.35
CA LEU A 134 21.43 -13.36 -15.42
C LEU A 134 19.99 -13.60 -14.98
N LEU A 135 19.12 -14.05 -15.89
CA LEU A 135 17.77 -14.47 -15.57
C LEU A 135 17.75 -15.69 -14.64
N ALA A 136 18.54 -16.72 -14.94
CA ALA A 136 18.62 -17.93 -14.13
C ALA A 136 19.12 -17.67 -12.69
N ASN A 137 19.95 -16.65 -12.52
CA ASN A 137 20.52 -16.27 -11.23
C ASN A 137 19.68 -15.21 -10.48
N ASN A 138 18.50 -14.85 -10.97
CA ASN A 138 17.66 -13.78 -10.42
C ASN A 138 18.41 -12.45 -10.20
N ASN A 139 19.44 -12.20 -11.01
CA ASN A 139 20.25 -10.99 -10.91
C ASN A 139 19.72 -9.88 -11.82
N PHE A 140 18.59 -9.31 -11.44
CA PHE A 140 17.88 -8.31 -12.22
C PHE A 140 18.59 -6.96 -12.29
N PHE A 141 19.33 -6.59 -11.25
CA PHE A 141 20.22 -5.42 -11.29
C PHE A 141 21.36 -5.63 -12.31
N GLY A 142 21.95 -6.82 -12.30
CA GLY A 142 22.93 -7.20 -13.31
C GLY A 142 22.34 -7.27 -14.71
N LEU A 143 21.10 -7.71 -14.83
CA LEU A 143 20.37 -7.76 -16.10
C LEU A 143 20.10 -6.38 -16.67
N SER A 144 19.58 -5.44 -15.87
CA SER A 144 19.39 -4.04 -16.29
C SER A 144 20.72 -3.38 -16.68
N GLY A 145 21.79 -3.61 -15.91
CA GLY A 145 23.13 -3.13 -16.23
C GLY A 145 23.73 -3.78 -17.48
N ALA A 146 23.53 -5.09 -17.65
CA ALA A 146 24.00 -5.83 -18.84
C ALA A 146 23.23 -5.41 -20.10
N ILE A 147 21.92 -5.25 -20.01
CA ILE A 147 21.08 -4.76 -21.10
C ILE A 147 21.49 -3.34 -21.51
N SER A 148 21.68 -2.45 -20.53
CA SER A 148 22.16 -1.10 -20.79
C SER A 148 23.57 -1.07 -21.36
N GLY A 149 24.46 -1.94 -20.88
CA GLY A 149 25.83 -2.09 -21.37
C GLY A 149 25.89 -2.70 -22.79
N ILE A 150 25.07 -3.71 -23.04
CA ILE A 150 24.91 -4.31 -24.36
C ILE A 150 24.29 -3.30 -25.32
N ALA A 151 23.25 -2.58 -24.91
CA ALA A 151 22.63 -1.52 -25.70
C ALA A 151 23.63 -0.40 -26.04
N ALA A 152 24.48 -0.01 -25.09
CA ALA A 152 25.51 1.01 -25.30
C ALA A 152 26.65 0.53 -26.21
N SER A 153 26.99 -0.77 -26.19
CA SER A 153 28.11 -1.35 -26.97
C SER A 153 27.72 -1.74 -28.39
N ILE A 154 26.46 -2.04 -28.66
CA ILE A 154 25.96 -2.61 -29.91
C ILE A 154 25.05 -1.64 -30.67
N GLY A 155 24.69 -0.54 -30.03
CA GLY A 155 23.83 0.50 -30.60
C GLY A 155 22.33 0.26 -30.35
N PRO A 156 21.50 1.18 -30.85
CA PRO A 156 20.06 1.20 -30.53
C PRO A 156 19.27 -0.05 -30.97
N SER A 157 19.82 -0.84 -31.89
CA SER A 157 19.18 -2.08 -32.37
C SER A 157 19.00 -3.15 -31.30
N VAL A 158 19.93 -3.27 -30.34
CA VAL A 158 19.86 -4.34 -29.32
C VAL A 158 18.87 -4.04 -28.20
N SER A 159 18.75 -2.79 -27.81
CA SER A 159 17.74 -2.40 -26.83
C SER A 159 16.31 -2.67 -27.35
N GLN A 160 16.12 -2.63 -28.65
CA GLN A 160 14.84 -2.91 -29.30
C GLN A 160 14.53 -4.41 -29.37
N GLU A 161 15.52 -5.23 -29.66
CA GLU A 161 15.36 -6.68 -29.73
C GLU A 161 15.11 -7.28 -28.34
N LEU A 162 15.80 -6.77 -27.33
CA LEU A 162 15.55 -7.14 -25.93
C LEU A 162 14.15 -6.70 -25.47
N ASN A 163 13.70 -5.53 -25.85
CA ASN A 163 12.35 -5.07 -25.59
C ASN A 163 11.27 -5.88 -26.30
N ARG A 164 11.58 -6.63 -27.34
CA ARG A 164 10.63 -7.47 -28.07
C ARG A 164 10.36 -8.82 -27.43
N CYS A 165 11.40 -9.43 -26.89
CA CYS A 165 11.26 -10.72 -26.23
C CYS A 165 10.76 -10.59 -24.80
N PHE A 166 10.98 -9.44 -24.20
CA PHE A 166 10.58 -9.14 -22.86
C PHE A 166 9.58 -7.97 -22.92
N LEU A 167 8.36 -8.25 -22.58
CA LEU A 167 7.32 -7.23 -22.47
C LEU A 167 7.72 -6.23 -21.40
N GLY A 168 8.07 -5.04 -21.80
CA GLY A 168 8.40 -3.97 -20.89
C GLY A 168 9.77 -3.32 -21.17
N ARG A 169 9.92 -2.10 -20.66
CA ARG A 169 11.20 -1.40 -20.63
C ARG A 169 12.13 -2.03 -19.60
N PRO A 170 13.43 -1.76 -19.64
CA PRO A 170 14.33 -2.15 -18.55
C PRO A 170 13.90 -1.66 -17.16
N SER A 171 13.15 -0.56 -17.06
CA SER A 171 12.55 -0.06 -15.82
C SER A 171 11.38 -0.93 -15.33
N ASP A 172 10.66 -1.57 -16.23
CA ASP A 172 9.57 -2.48 -15.88
C ASP A 172 10.11 -3.83 -15.42
N PHE A 173 11.39 -4.09 -15.65
CA PHE A 173 12.07 -5.31 -15.20
C PHE A 173 12.06 -5.47 -13.68
N SER A 174 12.15 -4.40 -12.91
CA SER A 174 12.04 -4.47 -11.45
C SER A 174 10.65 -4.94 -11.01
N TYR A 175 9.62 -4.51 -11.71
CA TYR A 175 8.23 -4.91 -11.50
C TYR A 175 8.02 -6.40 -11.85
N TYR A 176 8.48 -6.82 -13.01
CA TYR A 176 8.42 -8.22 -13.42
C TYR A 176 9.37 -9.12 -12.63
N ALA A 177 10.48 -8.57 -12.13
CA ALA A 177 11.40 -9.29 -11.26
C ALA A 177 10.76 -9.67 -9.92
N GLY A 178 9.94 -8.79 -9.33
CA GLY A 178 9.13 -9.10 -8.16
C GLY A 178 8.15 -10.24 -8.43
N ASN A 179 7.52 -10.24 -9.60
CA ASN A 179 6.62 -11.30 -10.03
C ASN A 179 7.33 -12.63 -10.35
N LEU A 180 8.55 -12.58 -10.90
CA LEU A 180 9.38 -13.78 -11.10
C LEU A 180 9.76 -14.43 -9.78
N ALA A 181 10.10 -13.64 -8.78
CA ALA A 181 10.41 -14.13 -7.43
C ALA A 181 9.18 -14.74 -6.74
N SER A 182 7.97 -14.30 -7.11
CA SER A 182 6.69 -14.85 -6.64
C SER A 182 6.10 -15.95 -7.53
N GLY A 183 6.81 -16.36 -8.59
CA GLY A 183 6.36 -17.39 -9.52
C GLY A 183 5.53 -16.87 -10.71
N GLY A 184 5.42 -15.56 -10.88
CA GLY A 184 4.86 -14.94 -12.08
C GLY A 184 5.91 -14.82 -13.18
N PHE A 185 5.53 -15.03 -14.41
CA PHE A 185 6.45 -14.93 -15.56
C PHE A 185 6.16 -13.66 -16.34
N PRO A 186 7.21 -12.96 -16.84
CA PRO A 186 7.00 -12.07 -17.96
C PRO A 186 6.46 -12.90 -19.11
N VAL A 187 5.40 -12.44 -19.73
CA VAL A 187 4.82 -13.13 -20.88
C VAL A 187 5.79 -12.96 -22.04
N LEU A 188 6.56 -14.01 -22.31
CA LEU A 188 7.35 -14.10 -23.52
C LEU A 188 6.42 -14.58 -24.63
N ILE A 189 6.26 -13.76 -25.65
CA ILE A 189 5.58 -14.22 -26.87
C ILE A 189 6.64 -14.84 -27.75
N GLN A 190 6.55 -16.16 -27.90
CA GLN A 190 7.46 -16.95 -28.70
C GLN A 190 6.68 -17.73 -29.76
N ASP A 191 7.33 -18.05 -30.87
CA ASP A 191 6.81 -18.99 -31.83
C ASP A 191 6.91 -20.44 -31.29
N GLU A 192 6.40 -21.39 -32.05
CA GLU A 192 6.46 -22.83 -31.74
C GLU A 192 7.89 -23.39 -31.59
N ASN A 193 8.91 -22.65 -32.06
CA ASN A 193 10.32 -23.02 -31.97
C ASN A 193 11.04 -22.28 -30.83
N GLN A 194 10.32 -21.59 -29.95
CA GLN A 194 10.86 -20.79 -28.86
C GLN A 194 11.67 -19.54 -29.29
N ASN A 195 11.55 -19.12 -30.55
CA ASN A 195 12.12 -17.86 -30.99
C ASN A 195 11.20 -16.71 -30.59
N CYS A 196 11.77 -15.56 -30.28
CA CYS A 196 10.97 -14.35 -30.12
C CYS A 196 10.13 -14.13 -31.36
N ILE A 197 8.85 -13.89 -31.18
CA ILE A 197 7.98 -13.54 -32.29
C ILE A 197 8.40 -12.17 -32.79
N GLY A 198 8.93 -12.13 -33.99
CA GLY A 198 9.50 -10.93 -34.58
C GLY A 198 10.88 -11.15 -35.18
N ASP A 199 11.27 -12.42 -35.36
CA ASP A 199 12.52 -12.72 -36.03
C ASP A 199 12.54 -12.23 -37.49
N ILE A 200 13.68 -11.75 -37.87
CA ILE A 200 13.96 -11.04 -39.10
C ILE A 200 14.06 -12.03 -40.24
N GLY A 201 13.24 -11.88 -41.19
CA GLY A 201 13.27 -12.66 -42.44
C GLY A 201 12.01 -13.46 -42.72
N SER A 202 11.14 -13.66 -41.75
CA SER A 202 9.78 -14.09 -41.98
C SER A 202 8.86 -12.85 -42.00
N ALA A 203 7.95 -12.78 -42.93
CA ALA A 203 7.03 -11.67 -43.09
C ALA A 203 6.16 -11.51 -41.83
N GLY A 204 6.57 -10.67 -40.90
CA GLY A 204 5.77 -10.37 -39.72
C GLY A 204 6.60 -9.80 -38.59
N TYR A 205 6.73 -8.48 -38.55
CA TYR A 205 7.29 -7.76 -37.41
C TYR A 205 6.24 -7.57 -36.35
N TYR A 206 6.63 -7.85 -35.12
CA TYR A 206 5.82 -7.54 -33.94
C TYR A 206 6.58 -6.51 -33.12
N GLU A 207 6.16 -5.28 -33.16
CA GLU A 207 6.73 -4.23 -32.36
C GLU A 207 5.90 -4.03 -31.10
N TYR A 208 6.55 -4.14 -29.95
CA TYR A 208 5.93 -4.16 -28.65
C TYR A 208 5.72 -2.78 -28.06
N ASN A 209 6.42 -1.80 -28.54
CA ASN A 209 6.41 -0.51 -27.88
C ASN A 209 6.21 0.58 -28.89
N ILE A 210 5.14 1.30 -28.70
CA ILE A 210 5.19 2.72 -28.95
C ILE A 210 5.92 3.29 -27.75
N PRO A 211 7.17 3.82 -27.87
CA PRO A 211 7.84 4.46 -26.77
C PRO A 211 7.02 5.71 -26.41
N GLY A 212 6.39 5.66 -25.31
CA GLY A 212 5.37 6.59 -24.92
C GLY A 212 4.14 5.79 -24.50
N TRP A 213 3.16 6.39 -23.97
CA TRP A 213 2.01 5.69 -23.47
C TRP A 213 1.00 5.43 -24.57
N LEU A 214 0.56 4.20 -24.71
CA LEU A 214 -0.74 3.93 -25.25
C LEU A 214 -1.69 3.82 -24.06
N GLY A 215 -2.36 4.89 -23.72
CA GLY A 215 -3.43 4.88 -22.74
C GLY A 215 -4.78 4.87 -23.43
N ARG A 216 -5.68 3.98 -22.99
CA ARG A 216 -7.06 3.93 -23.48
C ARG A 216 -8.02 3.62 -22.36
N TRP A 217 -9.09 4.38 -22.25
CA TRP A 217 -10.24 4.01 -21.44
C TRP A 217 -11.08 3.01 -22.22
N MET A 218 -11.49 1.94 -21.54
CA MET A 218 -12.24 0.86 -22.13
C MET A 218 -13.73 1.15 -21.95
N SER A 219 -14.25 2.13 -22.70
CA SER A 219 -15.66 2.53 -22.63
C SER A 219 -16.64 1.45 -23.11
N GLU A 220 -16.12 0.42 -23.77
CA GLU A 220 -16.90 -0.77 -24.14
C GLU A 220 -17.07 -1.76 -22.97
N MET A 221 -16.38 -1.53 -21.86
CA MET A 221 -16.53 -2.29 -20.62
C MET A 221 -17.43 -1.54 -19.64
N ASP A 222 -18.07 -2.28 -18.77
CA ASP A 222 -18.78 -1.69 -17.64
C ASP A 222 -17.81 -0.93 -16.72
N ASN A 223 -18.33 0.03 -15.99
CA ASN A 223 -17.57 0.73 -14.96
C ASN A 223 -17.01 -0.26 -13.93
N THR A 224 -15.75 -0.09 -13.56
CA THR A 224 -15.18 -0.90 -12.47
C THR A 224 -15.93 -0.62 -11.19
N SER A 225 -16.46 -1.64 -10.60
CA SER A 225 -17.14 -1.61 -9.31
C SER A 225 -16.41 -2.47 -8.31
N TRP A 226 -16.55 -2.11 -7.05
CA TRP A 226 -16.12 -2.98 -5.96
C TRP A 226 -17.22 -3.07 -4.93
N THR A 227 -17.31 -4.22 -4.31
CA THR A 227 -18.14 -4.43 -3.12
C THR A 227 -17.23 -4.91 -2.00
N SER A 228 -17.32 -4.25 -0.86
CA SER A 228 -16.63 -4.66 0.35
C SER A 228 -17.67 -5.09 1.39
N ASP A 229 -17.67 -6.37 1.70
CA ASP A 229 -18.49 -6.94 2.74
C ASP A 229 -17.66 -7.12 4.00
N TYR A 230 -18.09 -6.51 5.08
CA TYR A 230 -17.45 -6.61 6.39
C TYR A 230 -18.35 -7.35 7.34
N GLU A 231 -17.76 -8.25 8.12
CA GLU A 231 -18.41 -8.84 9.29
C GLU A 231 -17.53 -8.61 10.51
N VAL A 232 -18.14 -8.12 11.58
CA VAL A 232 -17.50 -7.91 12.88
C VAL A 232 -18.23 -8.74 13.90
N MET A 233 -17.49 -9.56 14.64
CA MET A 233 -18.00 -10.32 15.78
C MET A 233 -17.06 -10.13 16.96
N GLN A 234 -17.59 -9.82 18.11
CA GLN A 234 -16.86 -9.77 19.37
C GLN A 234 -17.70 -10.42 20.47
N ILE A 235 -17.07 -11.30 21.22
CA ILE A 235 -17.65 -11.94 22.39
C ILE A 235 -16.70 -11.71 23.55
N GLU A 236 -17.23 -11.27 24.66
CA GLU A 236 -16.54 -11.14 25.94
C GLU A 236 -17.33 -11.86 27.03
N PHE A 237 -16.61 -12.52 27.90
CA PHE A 237 -17.17 -13.17 29.09
C PHE A 237 -16.25 -12.91 30.26
N GLY A 238 -16.80 -12.43 31.37
CA GLY A 238 -16.05 -12.05 32.53
C GLY A 238 -16.73 -12.37 33.85
N VAL A 239 -15.95 -12.25 34.89
CA VAL A 239 -16.36 -12.33 36.27
C VAL A 239 -15.74 -11.20 37.06
N GLU A 240 -16.56 -10.45 37.74
CA GLU A 240 -16.18 -9.35 38.63
C GLU A 240 -16.73 -9.54 40.03
N GLY A 241 -16.11 -8.88 40.96
CA GLY A 241 -16.62 -8.95 42.35
C GLY A 241 -15.69 -8.34 43.37
N SER A 242 -16.02 -8.58 44.64
CA SER A 242 -15.23 -8.15 45.77
C SER A 242 -14.97 -9.34 46.74
N PHE A 243 -13.74 -9.49 47.18
CA PHE A 243 -13.40 -10.46 48.21
C PHE A 243 -13.28 -9.81 49.61
N SER A 244 -13.27 -8.47 49.68
CA SER A 244 -13.42 -7.68 50.91
C SER A 244 -14.12 -6.36 50.61
N ASP A 245 -14.40 -5.57 51.65
CA ASP A 245 -15.05 -4.25 51.49
C ASP A 245 -14.13 -3.25 50.79
N SER A 246 -12.80 -3.51 50.78
CA SER A 246 -11.79 -2.61 50.20
C SER A 246 -11.06 -3.19 48.98
N TRP A 247 -11.35 -4.46 48.59
CA TRP A 247 -10.69 -5.12 47.47
C TRP A 247 -11.66 -5.79 46.52
N GLY A 248 -11.52 -5.49 45.23
CA GLY A 248 -12.27 -6.11 44.14
C GLY A 248 -11.39 -6.78 43.11
N TYR A 249 -12.01 -7.48 42.22
CA TYR A 249 -11.37 -8.12 41.06
C TYR A 249 -12.27 -8.06 39.84
N ASP A 250 -11.61 -8.11 38.68
CA ASP A 250 -12.24 -8.29 37.38
C ASP A 250 -11.36 -9.17 36.50
N PHE A 251 -11.94 -10.21 35.90
CA PHE A 251 -11.28 -11.13 34.99
C PHE A 251 -12.17 -11.38 33.78
N TYR A 252 -11.64 -11.19 32.57
CA TYR A 252 -12.39 -11.52 31.36
C TYR A 252 -11.54 -12.17 30.26
N VAL A 253 -12.23 -12.84 29.38
CA VAL A 253 -11.71 -13.35 28.11
C VAL A 253 -12.55 -12.75 27.00
N GLN A 254 -11.88 -12.14 26.02
CA GLN A 254 -12.50 -11.56 24.84
C GLN A 254 -11.95 -12.21 23.59
N ARG A 255 -12.83 -12.44 22.62
CA ARG A 255 -12.47 -12.77 21.24
C ARG A 255 -13.21 -11.90 20.27
N GLY A 256 -12.46 -11.16 19.46
CA GLY A 256 -12.96 -10.38 18.34
C GLY A 256 -12.48 -10.93 17.00
N GLU A 257 -13.31 -10.86 15.98
CA GLU A 257 -12.97 -11.16 14.60
C GLU A 257 -13.60 -10.12 13.67
N VAL A 258 -12.78 -9.62 12.73
CA VAL A 258 -13.23 -8.76 11.65
C VAL A 258 -12.83 -9.45 10.34
N SER A 259 -13.81 -9.86 9.55
CA SER A 259 -13.60 -10.35 8.19
C SER A 259 -13.98 -9.29 7.16
N SER A 260 -13.30 -9.31 6.04
CA SER A 260 -13.56 -8.43 4.90
C SER A 260 -13.42 -9.23 3.61
N ASP A 261 -14.49 -9.27 2.83
CA ASP A 261 -14.55 -9.85 1.51
C ASP A 261 -14.69 -8.72 0.49
N VAL A 262 -13.73 -8.61 -0.41
CA VAL A 262 -13.69 -7.58 -1.45
C VAL A 262 -13.77 -8.24 -2.81
N ILE A 263 -14.72 -7.80 -3.63
CA ILE A 263 -14.86 -8.17 -5.03
C ILE A 263 -14.68 -6.90 -5.86
N VAL A 264 -13.83 -6.97 -6.88
CA VAL A 264 -13.59 -5.87 -7.83
C VAL A 264 -13.87 -6.39 -9.23
N THR A 265 -14.75 -5.75 -9.97
CA THR A 265 -15.19 -6.21 -11.30
C THR A 265 -15.63 -5.04 -12.20
N PRO A 266 -15.36 -5.09 -13.53
CA PRO A 266 -14.39 -5.96 -14.18
C PRO A 266 -12.95 -5.47 -13.98
N LEU A 267 -12.00 -6.41 -13.96
CA LEU A 267 -10.57 -6.15 -14.09
C LEU A 267 -10.09 -6.62 -15.46
N ILE A 268 -9.08 -5.97 -16.00
CA ILE A 268 -8.46 -6.37 -17.28
C ILE A 268 -7.27 -7.27 -16.98
N ASN A 269 -7.35 -8.54 -17.35
CA ASN A 269 -6.24 -9.48 -17.22
C ASN A 269 -5.12 -9.14 -18.21
N ASN A 270 -3.93 -8.80 -17.69
CA ASN A 270 -2.79 -8.36 -18.50
C ASN A 270 -2.29 -9.42 -19.48
N VAL A 271 -2.28 -10.69 -19.09
CA VAL A 271 -1.84 -11.78 -19.97
C VAL A 271 -2.80 -11.91 -21.15
N LYS A 272 -4.10 -11.96 -20.88
CA LYS A 272 -5.12 -12.03 -21.92
C LYS A 272 -5.14 -10.79 -22.80
N LEU A 273 -4.99 -9.59 -22.21
CA LEU A 273 -4.89 -8.34 -22.94
C LEU A 273 -3.73 -8.36 -23.93
N GLN A 274 -2.53 -8.70 -23.48
CA GLN A 274 -1.36 -8.78 -24.33
C GLN A 274 -1.56 -9.75 -25.50
N ARG A 275 -2.13 -10.91 -25.24
CA ARG A 275 -2.45 -11.87 -26.31
C ARG A 275 -3.47 -11.32 -27.30
N ALA A 276 -4.51 -10.66 -26.81
CA ALA A 276 -5.55 -10.06 -27.66
C ALA A 276 -5.03 -8.93 -28.55
N LEU A 277 -3.96 -8.26 -28.15
CA LEU A 277 -3.31 -7.17 -28.89
C LEU A 277 -2.23 -7.65 -29.86
N MET A 278 -1.71 -8.84 -29.66
CA MET A 278 -0.74 -9.46 -30.56
C MET A 278 -1.47 -10.21 -31.67
N VAL A 279 -1.78 -9.49 -32.74
CA VAL A 279 -2.61 -9.99 -33.84
C VAL A 279 -1.91 -9.90 -35.20
N ARG A 280 -2.30 -10.78 -36.08
CA ARG A 280 -1.91 -10.76 -37.52
C ARG A 280 -3.09 -11.09 -38.40
N GLU A 281 -2.97 -10.92 -39.69
CA GLU A 281 -3.92 -11.54 -40.62
C GLU A 281 -3.76 -13.07 -40.63
N GLY A 282 -4.85 -13.79 -40.41
CA GLY A 282 -4.86 -15.26 -40.47
C GLY A 282 -4.51 -15.79 -41.88
N VAL A 283 -5.08 -15.16 -42.90
CA VAL A 283 -4.72 -15.39 -44.30
C VAL A 283 -4.31 -14.04 -44.89
N PRO A 284 -3.10 -13.90 -45.44
CA PRO A 284 -2.65 -12.66 -46.03
C PRO A 284 -3.66 -12.04 -47.00
N GLY A 285 -4.02 -10.76 -46.77
CA GLY A 285 -4.97 -10.02 -47.60
C GLY A 285 -6.46 -10.33 -47.28
N SER A 286 -6.75 -11.11 -46.26
CA SER A 286 -8.15 -11.40 -45.86
C SER A 286 -8.77 -10.30 -45.02
N GLY A 287 -7.97 -9.46 -44.37
CA GLY A 287 -8.42 -8.47 -43.36
C GLY A 287 -8.93 -9.12 -42.06
N VAL A 288 -8.88 -10.44 -41.93
CA VAL A 288 -9.36 -11.17 -40.76
C VAL A 288 -8.21 -11.31 -39.75
N ALA A 289 -8.40 -10.73 -38.57
CA ALA A 289 -7.43 -10.82 -37.49
C ALA A 289 -7.45 -12.20 -36.82
N GLU A 290 -6.28 -12.73 -36.53
CA GLU A 290 -6.09 -13.85 -35.59
C GLU A 290 -5.01 -13.49 -34.58
N CYS A 291 -5.11 -14.07 -33.37
CA CYS A 291 -4.05 -13.92 -32.39
C CYS A 291 -2.79 -14.70 -32.84
N ILE A 292 -1.65 -14.12 -32.55
CA ILE A 292 -0.38 -14.81 -32.75
C ILE A 292 -0.27 -15.94 -31.73
N PRO A 293 0.12 -17.16 -32.13
CA PRO A 293 0.28 -18.29 -31.20
C PRO A 293 1.20 -17.94 -30.03
N SER A 294 0.84 -18.39 -28.84
CA SER A 294 1.64 -18.22 -27.62
C SER A 294 1.83 -19.58 -26.96
N THR A 295 3.01 -19.82 -26.40
CA THR A 295 3.34 -21.05 -25.65
C THR A 295 2.99 -20.94 -24.15
N ILE A 296 2.57 -19.76 -23.69
CA ILE A 296 2.36 -19.48 -22.25
C ILE A 296 0.93 -19.74 -21.83
N ASP A 297 -0.01 -19.47 -22.73
CA ASP A 297 -1.42 -19.70 -22.51
C ASP A 297 -2.03 -20.26 -23.80
N ASP A 298 -2.54 -21.48 -23.74
CA ASP A 298 -3.17 -22.20 -24.84
C ASP A 298 -4.69 -22.00 -24.90
N SER A 299 -5.26 -21.17 -24.01
CA SER A 299 -6.68 -20.83 -24.05
C SER A 299 -7.04 -20.12 -25.37
N PRO A 300 -8.27 -20.29 -25.88
CA PRO A 300 -8.71 -19.58 -27.06
C PRO A 300 -8.55 -18.08 -26.90
N CYS A 301 -7.79 -17.45 -27.79
CA CYS A 301 -7.58 -16.01 -27.79
C CYS A 301 -8.56 -15.31 -28.74
N VAL A 302 -9.03 -14.14 -28.33
CA VAL A 302 -9.89 -13.27 -29.12
C VAL A 302 -9.12 -12.01 -29.53
N PRO A 303 -8.89 -11.77 -30.84
CA PRO A 303 -8.25 -10.56 -31.31
C PRO A 303 -9.01 -9.30 -30.89
N MET A 304 -8.27 -8.26 -30.44
CA MET A 304 -8.87 -7.03 -29.96
C MET A 304 -8.44 -5.83 -30.78
N ASN A 305 -9.40 -5.08 -31.32
CA ASN A 305 -9.16 -3.82 -32.00
C ASN A 305 -9.26 -2.64 -31.04
N ILE A 306 -8.12 -2.07 -30.64
CA ILE A 306 -8.07 -0.91 -29.73
C ILE A 306 -8.05 0.44 -30.46
N PHE A 307 -8.08 0.44 -31.78
CA PHE A 307 -7.95 1.64 -32.61
C PHE A 307 -9.33 2.20 -32.96
N GLY A 308 -9.63 3.37 -32.43
CA GLY A 308 -10.94 4.01 -32.55
C GLY A 308 -11.94 3.62 -31.46
N ALA A 309 -12.90 4.51 -31.23
CA ALA A 309 -13.94 4.30 -30.23
C ALA A 309 -14.96 3.26 -30.73
N GLY A 310 -15.43 2.38 -29.82
CA GLY A 310 -16.44 1.39 -30.12
C GLY A 310 -15.97 0.18 -30.95
N ASN A 311 -14.67 0.04 -31.20
CA ASN A 311 -14.13 -1.01 -32.06
C ASN A 311 -13.74 -2.29 -31.29
N VAL A 312 -13.78 -2.26 -29.97
CA VAL A 312 -13.54 -3.47 -29.15
C VAL A 312 -14.82 -4.30 -29.11
N SER A 313 -14.74 -5.53 -29.59
CA SER A 313 -15.91 -6.42 -29.62
C SER A 313 -16.29 -6.91 -28.22
N SER A 314 -17.55 -7.28 -28.04
CA SER A 314 -18.06 -7.87 -26.80
C SER A 314 -17.35 -9.17 -26.42
N GLU A 315 -16.93 -9.94 -27.41
CA GLU A 315 -16.18 -11.18 -27.22
C GLU A 315 -14.76 -10.88 -26.71
N ALA A 316 -14.11 -9.82 -27.22
CA ALA A 316 -12.81 -9.39 -26.74
C ALA A 316 -12.90 -8.83 -25.31
N VAL A 317 -13.92 -8.04 -25.00
CA VAL A 317 -14.21 -7.58 -23.63
C VAL A 317 -14.38 -8.76 -22.69
N ALA A 318 -15.21 -9.73 -23.04
CA ALA A 318 -15.43 -10.92 -22.22
C ALA A 318 -14.15 -11.76 -22.03
N TYR A 319 -13.30 -11.83 -23.06
CA TYR A 319 -12.04 -12.56 -22.99
C TYR A 319 -11.04 -11.96 -22.02
N ILE A 320 -10.90 -10.62 -22.00
CA ILE A 320 -9.92 -9.94 -21.14
C ILE A 320 -10.43 -9.66 -19.74
N SER A 321 -11.76 -9.72 -19.51
CA SER A 321 -12.38 -9.41 -18.23
C SER A 321 -12.23 -10.55 -17.23
N GLU A 322 -11.97 -10.20 -15.97
CA GLU A 322 -11.90 -11.15 -14.86
C GLU A 322 -12.28 -10.47 -13.55
N ASP A 323 -12.87 -11.22 -12.62
CA ASP A 323 -13.23 -10.70 -11.31
C ASP A 323 -12.09 -10.87 -10.31
N GLY A 324 -11.72 -9.79 -9.65
CA GLY A 324 -10.74 -9.79 -8.56
C GLY A 324 -11.41 -10.07 -7.22
N THR A 325 -10.85 -10.98 -6.43
CA THR A 325 -11.34 -11.26 -5.07
C THR A 325 -10.22 -11.22 -4.06
N GLN A 326 -10.49 -10.62 -2.91
CA GLN A 326 -9.60 -10.62 -1.75
C GLN A 326 -10.40 -10.81 -0.47
N ASN A 327 -9.93 -11.73 0.37
CA ASN A 327 -10.51 -12.01 1.68
C ASN A 327 -9.47 -11.70 2.75
N THR A 328 -9.88 -11.05 3.83
CA THR A 328 -9.01 -10.78 4.98
C THR A 328 -9.78 -11.04 6.26
N SER A 329 -9.16 -11.75 7.22
CA SER A 329 -9.67 -11.95 8.57
C SER A 329 -8.64 -11.47 9.58
N ASN A 330 -9.06 -10.60 10.49
CA ASN A 330 -8.29 -10.12 11.63
C ASN A 330 -8.94 -10.65 12.90
N THR A 331 -8.20 -11.39 13.69
CA THR A 331 -8.66 -11.98 14.94
C THR A 331 -7.85 -11.41 16.10
N GLN A 332 -8.54 -11.00 17.15
CA GLN A 332 -7.95 -10.60 18.43
C GLN A 332 -8.44 -11.50 19.55
N THR A 333 -7.56 -11.88 20.43
CA THR A 333 -7.88 -12.59 21.70
C THR A 333 -7.25 -11.83 22.84
N VAL A 334 -8.03 -11.52 23.86
CA VAL A 334 -7.58 -10.87 25.10
C VAL A 334 -7.93 -11.77 26.26
N ILE A 335 -6.99 -11.94 27.18
CA ILE A 335 -7.21 -12.48 28.52
C ILE A 335 -6.71 -11.41 29.48
N PHE A 336 -7.59 -10.92 30.30
CA PHE A 336 -7.29 -9.83 31.23
C PHE A 336 -7.72 -10.19 32.63
N GLY A 337 -6.95 -9.73 33.60
CA GLY A 337 -7.32 -9.85 34.99
C GLY A 337 -6.71 -8.73 35.81
N THR A 338 -7.49 -8.18 36.71
CA THR A 338 -7.04 -7.16 37.66
C THR A 338 -7.60 -7.44 39.06
N ILE A 339 -6.79 -7.06 40.03
CA ILE A 339 -7.17 -6.99 41.45
C ILE A 339 -6.82 -5.59 41.89
N SER A 340 -7.80 -4.85 42.44
CA SER A 340 -7.59 -3.47 42.88
C SER A 340 -8.30 -3.23 44.21
N GLY A 341 -7.74 -2.30 44.97
CA GLY A 341 -8.31 -1.93 46.26
C GLY A 341 -7.42 -1.00 47.06
N ASN A 342 -7.64 -0.95 48.33
CA ASN A 342 -6.84 -0.15 49.25
C ASN A 342 -6.56 -0.86 50.58
N THR A 343 -5.67 -0.27 51.35
CA THR A 343 -5.21 -0.82 52.63
C THR A 343 -6.08 -0.45 53.84
N MET A 344 -7.30 0.08 53.61
CA MET A 344 -8.20 0.47 54.70
C MET A 344 -8.43 -0.66 55.71
N GLY A 345 -8.28 -0.33 56.97
CA GLY A 345 -8.51 -1.26 58.09
C GLY A 345 -7.29 -2.12 58.48
N TRP A 346 -6.19 -2.08 57.73
CA TRP A 346 -4.95 -2.77 58.11
C TRP A 346 -3.71 -1.92 58.07
N PHE A 347 -3.63 -0.90 57.19
CA PHE A 347 -2.53 0.04 57.12
C PHE A 347 -3.00 1.34 56.56
N GLU A 348 -2.74 2.41 57.28
CA GLU A 348 -2.96 3.78 56.82
C GLU A 348 -1.67 4.58 56.93
N MET A 349 -1.49 5.50 56.01
CA MET A 349 -0.29 6.37 56.02
C MET A 349 -0.34 7.33 57.19
N PRO A 350 0.82 7.73 57.73
CA PRO A 350 0.90 8.73 58.81
C PRO A 350 0.33 10.07 58.32
N PHE A 351 0.12 11.00 59.28
CA PHE A 351 -0.39 12.36 59.04
C PHE A 351 -1.80 12.39 58.45
N ASP A 352 -2.67 11.50 58.91
CA ASP A 352 -4.06 11.38 58.48
C ASP A 352 -4.26 11.31 56.96
N ALA A 353 -3.22 10.85 56.26
CA ALA A 353 -3.19 10.78 54.79
C ALA A 353 -4.13 9.73 54.23
N GLY A 354 -4.45 8.67 54.99
CA GLY A 354 -5.39 7.64 54.58
C GLY A 354 -4.75 6.35 54.05
N PRO A 355 -5.54 5.44 53.51
CA PRO A 355 -5.08 4.14 53.01
C PRO A 355 -4.35 4.29 51.67
N VAL A 356 -3.42 3.35 51.42
CA VAL A 356 -2.73 3.23 50.12
C VAL A 356 -3.63 2.47 49.15
N GLY A 357 -3.91 3.08 47.98
CA GLY A 357 -4.56 2.42 46.86
C GLY A 357 -3.55 1.57 46.07
N ALA A 358 -3.99 0.39 45.61
CA ALA A 358 -3.16 -0.48 44.79
C ALA A 358 -3.99 -1.21 43.74
N ALA A 359 -3.40 -1.39 42.55
CA ALA A 359 -3.92 -2.27 41.50
C ALA A 359 -2.79 -3.15 40.98
N PHE A 360 -3.14 -4.40 40.66
CA PHE A 360 -2.24 -5.38 40.05
C PHE A 360 -2.99 -6.07 38.92
N GLY A 361 -2.35 -6.22 37.76
CA GLY A 361 -3.02 -6.82 36.63
C GLY A 361 -2.11 -7.63 35.74
N PHE A 362 -2.78 -8.46 34.94
CA PHE A 362 -2.22 -9.30 33.92
C PHE A 362 -3.01 -9.13 32.64
N GLU A 363 -2.32 -9.11 31.51
CA GLU A 363 -2.92 -9.06 30.18
C GLU A 363 -2.17 -10.01 29.24
N TYR A 364 -2.91 -10.83 28.51
CA TYR A 364 -2.45 -11.53 27.33
C TYR A 364 -3.23 -11.03 26.12
N LEU A 365 -2.53 -10.48 25.13
CA LEU A 365 -3.10 -9.99 23.89
C LEU A 365 -2.50 -10.77 22.72
N LYS A 366 -3.36 -11.28 21.84
CA LYS A 366 -2.97 -11.97 20.63
C LYS A 366 -3.74 -11.41 19.43
N ASN A 367 -3.01 -10.94 18.44
CA ASN A 367 -3.53 -10.47 17.16
C ASN A 367 -3.07 -11.39 16.04
N LYS A 368 -3.97 -11.73 15.13
CA LYS A 368 -3.70 -12.57 13.98
C LYS A 368 -4.42 -12.01 12.75
N THR A 369 -3.69 -11.87 11.66
CA THR A 369 -4.22 -11.50 10.35
C THR A 369 -4.00 -12.65 9.39
N LYS A 370 -5.03 -12.98 8.61
CA LYS A 370 -4.97 -13.88 7.46
C LYS A 370 -5.61 -13.21 6.26
N GLY A 371 -4.94 -13.29 5.12
CA GLY A 371 -5.49 -12.80 3.88
C GLY A 371 -5.26 -13.80 2.76
N THR A 372 -6.16 -13.81 1.78
CA THR A 372 -6.07 -14.55 0.52
C THR A 372 -6.60 -13.68 -0.61
N ARG A 373 -6.12 -13.92 -1.82
CA ARG A 373 -6.62 -13.29 -3.03
C ARG A 373 -6.51 -14.26 -4.21
N ASN A 374 -7.29 -14.03 -5.26
CA ASN A 374 -7.14 -14.80 -6.47
C ASN A 374 -6.00 -14.27 -7.34
N SER A 375 -5.63 -15.01 -8.38
CA SER A 375 -4.46 -14.72 -9.22
C SER A 375 -4.53 -13.38 -9.94
N ILE A 376 -5.72 -12.93 -10.31
CA ILE A 376 -5.87 -11.62 -10.97
C ILE A 376 -5.56 -10.45 -10.03
N MET A 377 -5.69 -10.63 -8.72
CA MET A 377 -5.35 -9.63 -7.71
C MET A 377 -3.86 -9.62 -7.34
N GLU A 378 -3.04 -10.46 -7.97
CA GLU A 378 -1.59 -10.39 -7.78
C GLU A 378 -1.00 -9.15 -8.48
N PRO A 379 0.08 -8.55 -7.93
CA PRO A 379 0.71 -7.39 -8.53
C PRO A 379 1.07 -7.65 -10.01
N GLY A 380 0.63 -6.76 -10.90
CA GLY A 380 0.88 -6.87 -12.33
C GLY A 380 -0.03 -7.82 -13.11
N ALA A 381 -0.91 -8.55 -12.46
CA ALA A 381 -1.81 -9.44 -13.16
C ALA A 381 -2.92 -8.71 -13.93
N PHE A 382 -3.26 -7.49 -13.52
CA PHE A 382 -4.29 -6.69 -14.19
C PHE A 382 -3.82 -5.29 -14.57
N SER A 383 -4.48 -4.68 -15.54
CA SER A 383 -4.20 -3.35 -16.05
C SER A 383 -4.97 -2.28 -15.27
N GLY A 384 -4.38 -1.11 -15.11
CA GLY A 384 -5.05 0.11 -14.64
C GLY A 384 -4.81 0.49 -13.19
N TRP A 385 -4.51 -0.45 -12.30
CA TRP A 385 -4.21 -0.17 -10.88
C TRP A 385 -3.03 -1.00 -10.40
N HIS A 386 -1.96 -0.31 -9.97
CA HIS A 386 -0.75 -0.97 -9.48
C HIS A 386 -0.73 -1.21 -7.97
N ASN A 387 -1.71 -0.67 -7.25
CA ASN A 387 -1.70 -0.61 -5.80
C ASN A 387 -2.68 -1.60 -5.16
N VAL A 388 -2.53 -2.88 -5.44
CA VAL A 388 -3.23 -3.88 -4.63
C VAL A 388 -2.48 -4.02 -3.31
N PRO A 389 -3.12 -3.73 -2.17
CA PRO A 389 -2.50 -3.95 -0.87
C PRO A 389 -2.04 -5.40 -0.76
N GLY A 390 -0.81 -5.60 -0.32
CA GLY A 390 -0.30 -6.95 -0.08
C GLY A 390 -1.13 -7.67 0.99
N VAL A 391 -1.30 -8.97 0.82
CA VAL A 391 -2.01 -9.80 1.81
C VAL A 391 -1.07 -10.13 2.95
N VAL A 392 -1.44 -9.76 4.17
CA VAL A 392 -0.67 -10.06 5.38
C VAL A 392 -1.14 -11.39 5.97
N ASN A 393 -0.18 -12.29 6.24
CA ASN A 393 -0.40 -13.52 6.99
C ASN A 393 0.57 -13.54 8.16
N ALA A 394 0.13 -13.06 9.32
CA ALA A 394 0.98 -12.87 10.47
C ALA A 394 0.22 -13.02 11.78
N GLN A 395 0.98 -13.21 12.84
CA GLN A 395 0.49 -13.26 14.21
C GLN A 395 1.52 -12.60 15.13
N ILE A 396 1.02 -11.81 16.06
CA ILE A 396 1.80 -11.23 17.16
C ILE A 396 1.02 -11.45 18.47
N ASP A 397 1.74 -11.65 19.54
CA ASP A 397 1.19 -11.74 20.87
C ASP A 397 2.08 -11.04 21.89
N SER A 398 1.48 -10.62 22.97
CA SER A 398 2.16 -10.00 24.09
C SER A 398 1.57 -10.48 25.43
N THR A 399 2.42 -10.60 26.42
CA THR A 399 2.03 -10.88 27.80
C THR A 399 2.55 -9.75 28.67
N SER A 400 1.68 -9.19 29.49
CA SER A 400 2.02 -8.05 30.35
C SER A 400 1.60 -8.27 31.78
N PHE A 401 2.41 -7.77 32.70
CA PHE A 401 2.06 -7.60 34.11
C PHE A 401 2.22 -6.13 34.47
N PHE A 402 1.28 -5.61 35.22
CA PHE A 402 1.30 -4.22 35.65
C PHE A 402 0.91 -4.07 37.11
N SER A 403 1.38 -2.99 37.71
CA SER A 403 0.99 -2.56 39.06
C SER A 403 0.91 -1.06 39.14
N GLU A 404 -0.03 -0.58 39.92
CA GLU A 404 -0.21 0.83 40.22
C GLU A 404 -0.40 1.02 41.72
N LEU A 405 0.22 2.06 42.27
CA LEU A 405 0.11 2.44 43.67
C LEU A 405 -0.25 3.92 43.74
N LEU A 406 -1.23 4.22 44.57
CA LEU A 406 -1.62 5.56 44.93
C LEU A 406 -1.35 5.75 46.43
N VAL A 407 -0.32 6.51 46.75
CA VAL A 407 0.20 6.64 48.10
C VAL A 407 -0.05 8.06 48.63
N PRO A 408 -1.10 8.23 49.44
CA PRO A 408 -1.31 9.52 50.11
C PRO A 408 -0.23 9.71 51.16
N LEU A 409 0.57 10.77 51.05
CA LEU A 409 1.75 10.97 51.89
C LEU A 409 1.45 11.80 53.13
N ALA A 410 0.57 12.80 53.01
CA ALA A 410 0.17 13.68 54.11
C ALA A 410 -1.16 14.37 53.82
N SER A 411 -1.93 14.67 54.87
CA SER A 411 -3.16 15.47 54.80
C SER A 411 -3.33 16.36 56.01
N GLY A 412 -3.94 17.53 55.83
CA GLY A 412 -4.35 18.44 56.91
C GLY A 412 -3.19 19.09 57.71
N LEU A 413 -1.97 19.10 57.15
CA LEU A 413 -0.82 19.77 57.79
C LEU A 413 -0.69 21.24 57.35
N PRO A 414 -0.07 22.12 58.16
CA PRO A 414 0.15 23.46 57.73
C PRO A 414 0.90 23.57 56.41
N GLY A 415 0.26 24.11 55.37
CA GLY A 415 0.82 24.21 54.02
C GLY A 415 0.80 22.90 53.24
N ILE A 416 0.16 21.85 53.73
CA ILE A 416 -0.10 20.58 53.02
C ILE A 416 -1.54 20.15 53.33
N ASP A 417 -2.48 20.65 52.53
CA ASP A 417 -3.85 20.22 52.61
C ASP A 417 -3.96 18.75 52.17
N PHE A 418 -3.26 18.40 51.06
CA PHE A 418 -3.12 17.01 50.60
C PHE A 418 -1.83 16.85 49.79
N LEU A 419 -1.17 15.71 49.96
CA LEU A 419 0.00 15.33 49.20
C LEU A 419 -0.07 13.84 48.85
N GLU A 420 0.02 13.53 47.56
CA GLU A 420 -0.12 12.19 47.05
C GLU A 420 0.96 11.85 46.03
N LEU A 421 1.46 10.62 46.07
CA LEU A 421 2.39 10.04 45.11
C LEU A 421 1.72 8.91 44.35
N GLU A 422 1.76 8.97 43.04
CA GLU A 422 1.31 7.89 42.13
C GLU A 422 2.54 7.20 41.54
N LEU A 423 2.53 5.86 41.57
CA LEU A 423 3.57 5.02 40.98
C LEU A 423 2.90 3.99 40.06
N GLY A 424 3.38 3.86 38.85
CA GLY A 424 2.95 2.86 37.88
C GLY A 424 4.14 2.08 37.33
N PHE A 425 3.95 0.80 37.12
CA PHE A 425 4.97 -0.07 36.52
C PHE A 425 4.30 -1.14 35.66
N ARG A 426 4.83 -1.35 34.44
CA ARG A 426 4.39 -2.41 33.52
C ARG A 426 5.61 -3.05 32.87
N VAL A 427 5.58 -4.37 32.83
CA VAL A 427 6.51 -5.19 32.06
C VAL A 427 5.70 -5.96 31.02
N SER A 428 6.17 -5.96 29.79
CA SER A 428 5.54 -6.66 28.68
C SER A 428 6.57 -7.49 27.93
N ASP A 429 6.21 -8.73 27.59
CA ASP A 429 6.96 -9.58 26.67
C ASP A 429 6.18 -9.68 25.36
N HIS A 430 6.74 -9.10 24.31
CA HIS A 430 6.13 -9.05 22.99
C HIS A 430 6.86 -10.00 22.04
N SER A 431 6.13 -10.83 21.32
CA SER A 431 6.67 -11.93 20.49
C SER A 431 7.64 -11.49 19.38
N LYS A 432 7.76 -10.17 19.08
CA LYS A 432 8.65 -9.63 18.05
C LYS A 432 9.72 -8.70 18.61
N THR A 433 9.37 -7.80 19.49
CA THR A 433 10.33 -6.82 20.05
C THR A 433 10.96 -7.28 21.37
N GLY A 434 10.44 -8.35 21.98
CA GLY A 434 10.94 -8.87 23.26
C GLY A 434 10.39 -8.11 24.46
N ASN A 435 11.21 -7.97 25.49
CA ASN A 435 10.81 -7.38 26.77
C ASN A 435 10.87 -5.87 26.77
N SER A 436 9.78 -5.24 27.20
CA SER A 436 9.63 -3.79 27.34
C SER A 436 9.18 -3.45 28.75
N THR A 437 9.61 -2.32 29.25
CA THR A 437 9.24 -1.83 30.57
C THR A 437 8.75 -0.39 30.45
N SER A 438 7.64 -0.08 31.08
CA SER A 438 7.17 1.29 31.25
C SER A 438 6.93 1.59 32.72
N TYR A 439 7.13 2.84 33.09
CA TYR A 439 6.90 3.31 34.44
C TYR A 439 6.38 4.74 34.47
N LYS A 440 5.68 5.06 35.55
CA LYS A 440 5.14 6.38 35.84
C LYS A 440 5.43 6.74 37.28
N THR A 441 5.81 7.98 37.51
CA THR A 441 5.85 8.60 38.82
C THR A 441 5.17 9.96 38.71
N ALA A 442 4.18 10.20 39.55
CA ALA A 442 3.51 11.48 39.59
C ALA A 442 3.29 11.94 41.05
N ILE A 443 3.31 13.24 41.26
CA ILE A 443 3.04 13.88 42.53
C ILE A 443 1.92 14.92 42.35
N SER A 444 0.96 14.87 43.26
CA SER A 444 -0.09 15.87 43.42
C SER A 444 0.05 16.51 44.77
N TYR A 445 0.28 17.83 44.79
CA TYR A 445 0.48 18.62 46.01
C TYR A 445 -0.55 19.74 46.09
N PHE A 446 -1.32 19.72 47.14
CA PHE A 446 -2.30 20.74 47.47
C PHE A 446 -1.78 21.51 48.68
N PRO A 447 -1.12 22.68 48.53
CA PRO A 447 -0.72 23.51 49.66
C PRO A 447 -1.96 24.08 50.39
N THR A 448 -3.03 24.33 49.67
CA THR A 448 -4.34 24.76 50.12
C THR A 448 -5.43 24.05 49.29
N GLU A 449 -6.67 24.02 49.72
CA GLU A 449 -7.77 23.32 49.01
C GLU A 449 -8.03 23.93 47.62
N ASP A 450 -7.65 25.18 47.37
CA ASP A 450 -7.92 25.92 46.12
C ASP A 450 -6.74 25.87 45.12
N LEU A 451 -5.58 25.33 45.52
CA LEU A 451 -4.40 25.28 44.69
C LEU A 451 -3.82 23.86 44.63
N GLN A 452 -3.76 23.28 43.43
CA GLN A 452 -3.07 22.04 43.13
C GLN A 452 -1.79 22.32 42.33
N ILE A 453 -0.68 21.75 42.73
CA ILE A 453 0.58 21.70 41.98
C ILE A 453 0.79 20.22 41.63
N ARG A 454 1.11 19.95 40.38
CA ARG A 454 1.32 18.58 39.89
C ARG A 454 2.58 18.46 39.08
N ALA A 455 3.23 17.31 39.16
CA ALA A 455 4.32 16.96 38.30
C ALA A 455 4.30 15.46 38.01
N SER A 456 4.69 15.06 36.82
CA SER A 456 4.81 13.66 36.48
C SER A 456 5.98 13.40 35.54
N PHE A 457 6.54 12.21 35.65
CA PHE A 457 7.45 11.64 34.70
C PHE A 457 7.00 10.25 34.35
N ASN A 458 6.93 9.95 33.06
CA ASN A 458 6.61 8.61 32.58
C ASN A 458 7.46 8.22 31.37
N GLU A 459 7.78 6.95 31.30
CA GLU A 459 8.36 6.31 30.14
C GLU A 459 7.38 5.28 29.62
N ALA A 460 7.00 5.42 28.36
CA ALA A 460 6.07 4.54 27.67
C ALA A 460 6.73 3.93 26.44
N PHE A 461 6.22 2.80 25.97
CA PHE A 461 6.66 2.19 24.72
C PHE A 461 5.47 1.89 23.81
N ARG A 462 5.74 1.80 22.51
CA ARG A 462 4.80 1.32 21.49
C ARG A 462 5.48 0.25 20.65
N SER A 463 4.92 -0.96 20.68
CA SER A 463 5.37 -2.03 19.77
C SER A 463 4.87 -1.79 18.35
N PRO A 464 5.65 -2.17 17.31
CA PRO A 464 5.22 -2.06 15.94
C PRO A 464 3.94 -2.86 15.67
N SER A 465 3.07 -2.31 14.85
CA SER A 465 1.86 -3.00 14.39
C SER A 465 2.16 -4.12 13.39
N MET A 466 1.20 -5.03 13.17
CA MET A 466 1.34 -6.07 12.13
C MET A 466 1.56 -5.49 10.74
N ALA A 467 0.98 -4.35 10.43
CA ALA A 467 1.17 -3.70 9.14
C ALA A 467 2.60 -3.17 8.98
N GLU A 468 3.14 -2.53 10.02
CA GLU A 468 4.52 -2.02 10.02
C GLU A 468 5.56 -3.14 9.92
N LEU A 469 5.26 -4.33 10.47
CA LEU A 469 6.16 -5.48 10.44
C LEU A 469 6.05 -6.32 9.16
N PHE A 470 4.84 -6.56 8.66
CA PHE A 470 4.59 -7.68 7.75
C PHE A 470 3.86 -7.35 6.46
N VAL A 471 3.51 -6.08 6.19
CA VAL A 471 2.96 -5.73 4.87
C VAL A 471 3.97 -6.15 3.80
N PRO A 472 3.59 -7.00 2.83
CA PRO A 472 4.49 -7.38 1.75
C PRO A 472 5.00 -6.17 1.01
N ILE A 473 6.23 -6.26 0.51
CA ILE A 473 6.79 -5.21 -0.33
C ILE A 473 5.91 -5.06 -1.56
N VAL A 474 5.33 -3.88 -1.72
CA VAL A 474 4.58 -3.49 -2.91
C VAL A 474 5.35 -2.41 -3.64
N TYR A 475 5.33 -2.51 -4.96
CA TYR A 475 5.88 -1.49 -5.83
C TYR A 475 4.81 -0.43 -6.04
N ARG A 476 5.13 0.82 -5.82
CA ARG A 476 4.25 1.95 -6.11
C ARG A 476 4.88 2.85 -7.14
N ASP A 477 4.05 3.30 -8.06
CA ASP A 477 4.44 4.28 -9.07
C ASP A 477 4.98 5.57 -8.47
N GLY A 478 6.01 6.06 -9.10
CA GLY A 478 6.29 7.46 -9.23
C GLY A 478 6.79 8.21 -8.01
N VAL A 479 8.11 8.28 -7.89
CA VAL A 479 8.73 9.43 -7.21
C VAL A 479 9.16 10.41 -8.28
N ASN A 480 8.73 11.66 -8.16
CA ASN A 480 9.27 12.73 -8.98
C ASN A 480 10.75 12.91 -8.65
N ASP A 481 11.64 12.60 -9.58
CA ASP A 481 13.05 12.95 -9.44
C ASP A 481 13.19 14.48 -9.44
N PRO A 482 13.63 15.10 -8.32
CA PRO A 482 13.77 16.55 -8.26
C PRO A 482 14.86 17.08 -9.19
N CYS A 483 15.75 16.23 -9.69
CA CYS A 483 16.84 16.58 -10.59
C CYS A 483 16.48 16.41 -12.06
N ALA A 484 15.33 15.82 -12.36
CA ALA A 484 14.86 15.60 -13.72
C ALA A 484 13.80 16.62 -14.13
N ARG A 485 13.74 16.88 -15.44
CA ARG A 485 12.68 17.70 -16.04
C ARG A 485 11.41 16.87 -16.19
N TYR A 486 10.34 17.39 -15.64
CA TYR A 486 8.99 16.87 -15.91
C TYR A 486 8.44 17.45 -17.22
N PHE A 487 7.46 16.79 -17.85
CA PHE A 487 6.87 17.19 -19.12
C PHE A 487 6.56 18.69 -19.24
N TRP A 488 6.18 19.33 -18.13
CA TRP A 488 5.73 20.73 -18.12
C TRP A 488 6.51 21.63 -17.16
N ARG A 489 7.50 21.12 -16.44
CA ARG A 489 8.28 21.90 -15.47
C ARG A 489 9.75 21.47 -15.45
N PRO A 490 10.67 22.43 -15.26
CA PRO A 490 12.08 22.12 -15.06
C PRO A 490 12.31 21.33 -13.77
N ALA A 491 13.54 20.83 -13.60
CA ALA A 491 13.99 20.23 -12.34
C ALA A 491 13.66 21.13 -11.14
N LEU A 492 13.22 20.50 -10.04
CA LEU A 492 12.84 21.23 -8.83
C LEU A 492 14.04 21.63 -7.97
N ALA A 493 15.08 20.80 -7.99
CA ALA A 493 16.33 21.06 -7.28
C ALA A 493 17.29 21.87 -8.14
N SER A 494 18.23 22.57 -7.50
CA SER A 494 19.31 23.25 -8.22
C SER A 494 20.31 22.25 -8.80
N GLN A 495 20.97 22.62 -9.89
CA GLN A 495 22.00 21.79 -10.49
C GLN A 495 23.11 21.43 -9.49
N SER A 496 23.56 22.38 -8.70
CA SER A 496 24.60 22.16 -7.68
C SER A 496 24.16 21.15 -6.61
N THR A 497 22.89 21.15 -6.22
CA THR A 497 22.33 20.17 -5.29
C THR A 497 22.34 18.78 -5.90
N CYS A 498 21.92 18.67 -7.15
CA CYS A 498 21.87 17.39 -7.85
C CYS A 498 23.26 16.82 -8.11
N GLU A 499 24.23 17.65 -8.50
CA GLU A 499 25.64 17.24 -8.66
C GLU A 499 26.22 16.75 -7.31
N ALA A 500 25.90 17.41 -6.21
CA ALA A 500 26.33 16.99 -4.88
C ALA A 500 25.73 15.63 -4.44
N THR A 501 24.60 15.21 -5.03
CA THR A 501 24.01 13.88 -4.82
C THR A 501 24.49 12.84 -5.82
N GLY A 502 25.40 13.20 -6.72
CA GLY A 502 26.02 12.27 -7.69
C GLY A 502 25.38 12.28 -9.08
N VAL A 503 24.45 13.21 -9.35
CA VAL A 503 23.88 13.37 -10.71
C VAL A 503 24.93 14.01 -11.60
N PRO A 504 25.35 13.37 -12.72
CA PRO A 504 26.29 13.99 -13.65
C PRO A 504 25.70 15.30 -14.24
N PRO A 505 26.51 16.35 -14.44
CA PRO A 505 26.03 17.63 -14.98
C PRO A 505 25.24 17.50 -16.29
N ALA A 506 25.63 16.56 -17.15
CA ALA A 506 24.95 16.28 -18.44
C ALA A 506 23.56 15.68 -18.27
N ASN A 507 23.24 15.12 -17.09
CA ASN A 507 21.97 14.47 -16.80
C ASN A 507 21.02 15.37 -16.00
N PHE A 508 21.48 16.55 -15.58
CA PHE A 508 20.62 17.51 -14.89
C PHE A 508 19.59 18.11 -15.84
N ASP A 509 18.37 18.26 -15.35
CA ASP A 509 17.23 18.83 -16.08
C ASP A 509 16.97 18.15 -17.44
N THR A 510 17.44 16.92 -17.61
CA THR A 510 17.09 16.13 -18.78
C THR A 510 15.65 15.63 -18.67
N PRO A 511 14.92 15.55 -19.80
CA PRO A 511 13.59 14.96 -19.78
C PRO A 511 13.71 13.51 -19.30
N SER A 512 13.23 13.23 -18.10
CA SER A 512 13.08 11.85 -17.63
C SER A 512 11.79 11.30 -18.20
N ILE A 513 11.91 10.37 -19.13
CA ILE A 513 10.78 9.53 -19.54
C ILE A 513 10.42 8.59 -18.39
N ALA A 514 11.37 8.34 -17.52
CA ALA A 514 11.30 7.42 -16.38
C ALA A 514 10.66 8.01 -15.12
N VAL A 515 10.08 9.19 -15.17
CA VAL A 515 9.52 9.84 -13.98
C VAL A 515 8.34 9.06 -13.37
N PHE A 516 7.70 8.21 -14.16
CA PHE A 516 6.68 7.28 -13.67
C PHE A 516 7.22 5.89 -13.33
N ASP A 517 8.51 5.64 -13.58
CA ASP A 517 9.12 4.32 -13.54
C ASP A 517 10.14 4.14 -12.41
N VAL A 518 10.24 5.10 -11.49
CA VAL A 518 11.01 4.87 -10.26
C VAL A 518 10.10 4.15 -9.27
N ASP A 519 10.18 2.83 -9.28
CA ASP A 519 9.47 1.99 -8.35
C ASP A 519 9.89 2.33 -6.93
N ARG A 520 8.91 2.60 -6.09
CA ARG A 520 9.11 2.67 -4.65
C ARG A 520 8.79 1.31 -4.06
N ASN A 521 9.79 0.71 -3.44
CA ASN A 521 9.56 -0.43 -2.57
C ASN A 521 8.96 0.08 -1.26
N PHE A 522 7.75 -0.34 -1.00
CA PHE A 522 7.03 -0.05 0.21
C PHE A 522 6.61 -1.36 0.84
N GLY A 523 6.97 -1.56 2.10
CA GLY A 523 6.61 -2.78 2.81
C GLY A 523 6.91 -2.68 4.29
N GLY A 524 6.50 -3.68 5.05
CA GLY A 524 6.82 -3.81 6.45
C GLY A 524 8.31 -4.13 6.65
N ASN A 525 8.80 -3.79 7.83
CA ASN A 525 10.14 -4.15 8.27
C ASN A 525 10.03 -5.05 9.51
N PRO A 526 10.33 -6.36 9.40
CA PRO A 526 10.24 -7.29 10.54
C PRO A 526 11.28 -7.04 11.64
N ASP A 527 12.29 -6.21 11.38
CA ASP A 527 13.38 -5.88 12.31
C ASP A 527 13.16 -4.55 13.05
N LEU A 528 11.93 -3.97 12.98
CA LEU A 528 11.62 -2.77 13.74
C LEU A 528 11.73 -3.01 15.24
N ALA A 529 12.42 -2.09 15.92
CA ALA A 529 12.37 -1.97 17.37
C ALA A 529 11.08 -1.23 17.79
N GLU A 530 10.80 -1.26 19.09
CA GLU A 530 9.73 -0.45 19.66
C GLU A 530 10.11 1.03 19.72
N GLU A 531 9.10 1.88 19.68
CA GLU A 531 9.24 3.29 20.03
C GLU A 531 9.21 3.43 21.54
N THR A 532 10.03 4.30 22.08
CA THR A 532 10.02 4.71 23.48
C THR A 532 9.78 6.20 23.60
N ALA A 533 8.98 6.60 24.58
CA ALA A 533 8.64 8.00 24.81
C ALA A 533 8.84 8.37 26.29
N GLY A 534 9.80 9.25 26.55
CA GLY A 534 9.97 9.92 27.82
C GLY A 534 9.11 11.17 27.86
N THR A 535 8.27 11.29 28.88
CA THR A 535 7.40 12.46 29.05
C THR A 535 7.57 13.04 30.46
N PHE A 536 7.92 14.31 30.52
CA PHE A 536 7.88 15.09 31.73
C PHE A 536 6.75 16.12 31.64
N SER A 537 5.94 16.25 32.70
CA SER A 537 4.98 17.34 32.80
C SER A 537 4.93 17.93 34.18
N THR A 538 4.65 19.23 34.27
CA THR A 538 4.44 19.93 35.54
C THR A 538 3.50 21.10 35.33
N GLY A 539 2.68 21.39 36.33
CA GLY A 539 1.71 22.46 36.23
C GLY A 539 0.98 22.72 37.52
N PHE A 540 0.06 23.68 37.48
CA PHE A 540 -0.83 23.96 38.59
C PHE A 540 -2.27 24.20 38.12
N VAL A 541 -3.21 23.99 39.04
CA VAL A 541 -4.61 24.39 38.92
C VAL A 541 -4.96 25.21 40.11
N TRP A 542 -5.51 26.40 39.86
CA TRP A 542 -5.96 27.33 40.90
C TRP A 542 -7.43 27.70 40.72
N THR A 543 -8.22 27.44 41.77
CA THR A 543 -9.65 27.69 41.83
C THR A 543 -9.97 28.54 43.07
N PRO A 544 -9.66 29.87 43.04
CA PRO A 544 -9.76 30.72 44.22
C PRO A 544 -11.20 30.80 44.77
N TYR A 545 -11.33 30.66 46.08
CA TYR A 545 -12.62 30.75 46.75
C TYR A 545 -13.34 32.11 46.60
N ASP A 546 -12.55 33.17 46.51
CA ASP A 546 -13.05 34.54 46.51
C ASP A 546 -13.64 34.96 45.14
N ILE A 547 -13.49 34.13 44.10
CA ILE A 547 -13.96 34.45 42.74
C ILE A 547 -14.73 33.30 42.18
N ASP A 548 -16.05 33.39 42.28
CA ASP A 548 -16.95 32.37 41.77
C ASP A 548 -16.76 32.11 40.28
N GLY A 549 -16.59 30.84 39.93
CA GLY A 549 -16.48 30.37 38.53
C GLY A 549 -15.12 30.61 37.89
N LEU A 550 -14.11 31.11 38.61
CA LEU A 550 -12.74 31.21 38.07
C LEU A 550 -11.97 29.89 38.30
N SER A 551 -11.36 29.37 37.22
CA SER A 551 -10.37 28.28 37.27
C SER A 551 -9.25 28.62 36.31
N ILE A 552 -8.00 28.53 36.78
CA ILE A 552 -6.78 28.76 35.99
C ILE A 552 -5.95 27.49 36.03
N SER A 553 -5.61 26.95 34.86
CA SER A 553 -4.67 25.83 34.70
C SER A 553 -3.51 26.24 33.81
N VAL A 554 -2.31 25.92 34.23
CA VAL A 554 -1.08 26.13 33.44
C VAL A 554 -0.26 24.85 33.55
N ASP A 555 0.06 24.27 32.39
CA ASP A 555 0.87 23.06 32.30
C ASP A 555 2.02 23.26 31.32
N TYR A 556 3.21 22.80 31.72
CA TYR A 556 4.36 22.60 30.87
C TYR A 556 4.58 21.13 30.64
N PHE A 557 4.94 20.75 29.42
CA PHE A 557 5.30 19.39 29.09
C PHE A 557 6.50 19.35 28.16
N ASP A 558 7.27 18.27 28.26
CA ASP A 558 8.41 17.94 27.44
C ASP A 558 8.31 16.46 27.07
N ILE A 559 8.32 16.16 25.76
CA ILE A 559 8.10 14.81 25.23
C ILE A 559 9.22 14.50 24.25
N GLU A 560 9.99 13.46 24.55
CA GLU A 560 11.02 12.93 23.68
C GLU A 560 10.64 11.53 23.21
N ILE A 561 10.62 11.30 21.89
CA ILE A 561 10.30 10.01 21.30
C ILE A 561 11.53 9.48 20.57
N GLU A 562 12.00 8.32 20.99
CA GLU A 562 13.09 7.59 20.35
C GLU A 562 12.55 6.46 19.45
N ASN A 563 13.32 6.08 18.43
CA ASN A 563 12.99 5.01 17.47
C ASN A 563 11.62 5.19 16.80
N PHE A 564 11.22 6.44 16.56
CA PHE A 564 9.93 6.76 15.96
C PHE A 564 9.69 5.99 14.65
N ILE A 565 8.62 5.21 14.61
CA ILE A 565 8.22 4.41 13.47
C ILE A 565 7.33 5.27 12.59
N ASP A 566 7.87 5.71 11.47
CA ASP A 566 7.15 6.52 10.50
C ASP A 566 7.16 5.88 9.11
N PHE A 567 6.04 5.97 8.45
CA PHE A 567 5.93 5.75 7.04
C PHE A 567 6.34 7.03 6.31
N ASN A 568 7.61 7.11 5.93
CA ASN A 568 8.10 8.28 5.21
C ASN A 568 8.17 8.06 3.70
N PRO A 569 7.09 8.35 2.96
CA PRO A 569 7.06 8.19 1.51
C PRO A 569 7.94 9.20 0.78
N TYR A 570 8.47 10.23 1.45
CA TYR A 570 9.12 11.38 0.81
C TYR A 570 10.50 11.73 1.34
N ARG A 571 11.06 10.99 2.30
CA ARG A 571 12.43 11.25 2.73
C ARG A 571 13.44 10.76 1.70
N TYR A 572 13.55 11.49 0.59
CA TYR A 572 14.88 11.71 0.08
C TYR A 572 15.62 12.54 1.14
N ARG A 573 16.41 11.89 1.99
CA ARG A 573 17.45 12.62 2.68
C ARG A 573 18.43 13.11 1.63
N MET A 574 18.18 14.27 1.06
CA MET A 574 19.28 15.04 0.49
C MET A 574 20.18 15.38 1.66
N PRO A 575 21.48 15.04 1.61
CA PRO A 575 22.42 15.50 2.60
C PRO A 575 22.33 17.03 2.66
N GLY A 576 21.91 17.59 3.80
CA GLY A 576 21.83 19.03 4.01
C GLY A 576 20.44 19.66 4.08
N THR A 577 19.35 18.91 3.94
CA THR A 577 18.01 19.43 4.25
C THR A 577 17.65 19.11 5.70
N VAL A 578 17.52 20.15 6.49
CA VAL A 578 16.92 20.07 7.83
C VAL A 578 15.44 19.75 7.61
N GLY A 579 14.94 18.67 8.19
CA GLY A 579 13.53 18.30 8.07
C GLY A 579 12.64 19.36 8.73
N PHE A 580 11.56 19.71 8.04
CA PHE A 580 10.36 20.28 8.63
C PHE A 580 9.30 19.19 8.69
#